data_af7bc1f35cbc5a2d3149b44d7ca7a658
#
_entry.id   af7bc1f35cbc5a2d3149b44d7ca7a658
#
_cell.length_a   1.000
_cell.length_b   1.000
_cell.length_c   1.000
_cell.angle_alpha   90.00
_cell.angle_beta   90.00
_cell.angle_gamma   90.00
#
_symmetry.space_group_name_H-M   'P 1'
#
loop_
_entity.id
_entity.type
_entity.pdbx_description
1 polymer ?
#
loop_
_entity_poly.entity_id
_entity_poly.type
_entity_poly.pdbx_seq_one_letter_code
_entity_poly.pdbx_strand_id
1 'polypeptide(L)'
;MNNPFSSGWVRGGADDRLRPQGTLSYVSGATDDPLRFRTIPQLLDRAVEKHGSRDAVIFAASAPGQSAVTLSWYDLSKRADEVAAALLALGIRRGNRVGIWSPNRVEWLLAQFGTARIGAVLVNINPAYRATELEFALNKVRCRALIMARSLKSSDYFAMLKGLAPELDRPGAEPVLESRRLPHLKHVIVLDDSQPSGKRALPARALRFADFVRQAGPAHHARL
;
A
#
# COMPACT_ATOMS: atom_id res chain seq x y z
N MET A 1 12.07 -26.17 -25.86
CA MET A 1 11.93 -25.02 -24.96
C MET A 1 10.91 -25.41 -23.90
N ASN A 2 11.36 -25.78 -22.71
CA ASN A 2 10.50 -26.24 -21.62
C ASN A 2 9.89 -25.02 -20.92
N ASN A 3 8.57 -24.96 -20.91
CA ASN A 3 7.80 -23.93 -20.20
C ASN A 3 7.89 -24.19 -18.69
N PRO A 4 8.51 -23.28 -17.88
CA PRO A 4 8.69 -23.50 -16.44
C PRO A 4 7.39 -23.38 -15.63
N PHE A 5 6.25 -23.10 -16.25
CA PHE A 5 4.94 -22.95 -15.58
C PHE A 5 4.05 -24.20 -15.68
N SER A 6 4.56 -25.35 -16.14
CA SER A 6 3.74 -26.54 -16.39
C SER A 6 3.68 -27.55 -15.23
N SER A 7 4.21 -27.26 -14.05
CA SER A 7 4.17 -28.23 -12.94
C SER A 7 3.63 -27.57 -11.66
N GLY A 8 2.39 -27.86 -11.32
CA GLY A 8 1.91 -27.71 -9.95
C GLY A 8 0.55 -27.07 -9.70
N TRP A 9 -0.18 -26.65 -10.72
CA TRP A 9 -1.60 -26.43 -10.52
C TRP A 9 -2.28 -27.81 -10.49
N VAL A 10 -2.45 -28.38 -9.29
CA VAL A 10 -3.43 -29.44 -9.09
C VAL A 10 -4.74 -28.84 -9.57
N ARG A 11 -5.21 -29.27 -10.73
CA ARG A 11 -6.60 -29.09 -11.10
C ARG A 11 -7.40 -29.84 -10.05
N GLY A 12 -7.75 -29.14 -8.96
CA GLY A 12 -8.85 -29.57 -8.13
C GLY A 12 -10.00 -29.84 -9.09
N GLY A 13 -10.60 -31.01 -9.01
CA GLY A 13 -11.70 -31.40 -9.89
C GLY A 13 -12.64 -30.22 -9.98
N ALA A 14 -13.03 -29.82 -11.20
CA ALA A 14 -13.88 -28.68 -11.42
C ALA A 14 -15.11 -28.86 -10.54
N ASP A 15 -15.26 -28.02 -9.51
CA ASP A 15 -16.42 -28.06 -8.63
C ASP A 15 -17.63 -27.73 -9.50
N ASP A 16 -18.44 -28.75 -9.79
CA ASP A 16 -19.62 -28.59 -10.67
C ASP A 16 -20.57 -27.51 -10.17
N ARG A 17 -20.46 -27.12 -8.87
CA ARG A 17 -21.19 -25.99 -8.28
C ARG A 17 -20.78 -24.63 -8.88
N LEU A 18 -19.59 -24.52 -9.46
CA LEU A 18 -19.08 -23.31 -10.11
C LEU A 18 -19.40 -23.26 -11.61
N ARG A 19 -20.17 -24.20 -12.13
CA ARG A 19 -20.61 -24.21 -13.53
C ARG A 19 -22.08 -23.78 -13.62
N PRO A 20 -22.45 -22.95 -14.62
CA PRO A 20 -23.85 -22.64 -14.87
C PRO A 20 -24.65 -23.92 -15.06
N GLN A 21 -25.77 -24.05 -14.35
CA GLN A 21 -26.64 -25.22 -14.41
C GLN A 21 -27.79 -24.96 -15.40
N GLY A 22 -27.91 -25.83 -16.39
CA GLY A 22 -28.95 -25.73 -17.41
C GLY A 22 -28.80 -24.47 -18.30
N THR A 23 -29.91 -23.76 -18.50
CA THR A 23 -29.98 -22.54 -19.34
C THR A 23 -29.79 -21.25 -18.54
N LEU A 24 -29.58 -21.34 -17.23
CA LEU A 24 -29.44 -20.17 -16.34
C LEU A 24 -27.98 -19.77 -16.23
N SER A 25 -27.70 -18.47 -16.39
CA SER A 25 -26.39 -17.86 -16.07
C SER A 25 -26.23 -17.66 -14.55
N TYR A 26 -26.57 -18.68 -13.77
CA TYR A 26 -26.53 -18.63 -12.30
C TYR A 26 -25.49 -19.64 -11.79
N VAL A 27 -24.63 -19.14 -10.93
CA VAL A 27 -23.62 -19.94 -10.22
C VAL A 27 -23.69 -19.56 -8.73
N SER A 28 -23.82 -20.54 -7.85
CA SER A 28 -23.78 -20.35 -6.41
C SER A 28 -22.44 -20.81 -5.86
N GLY A 29 -21.78 -20.00 -5.06
CA GLY A 29 -20.62 -20.42 -4.29
C GLY A 29 -20.96 -21.48 -3.24
N ALA A 30 -19.95 -22.07 -2.62
CA ALA A 30 -20.12 -22.98 -1.49
C ALA A 30 -20.85 -22.28 -0.35
N THR A 31 -21.87 -22.93 0.19
CA THR A 31 -22.70 -22.44 1.30
C THR A 31 -22.43 -23.20 2.61
N ASP A 32 -21.62 -24.23 2.53
CA ASP A 32 -21.25 -25.13 3.62
C ASP A 32 -20.05 -24.63 4.44
N ASP A 33 -19.22 -23.72 3.87
CA ASP A 33 -18.18 -23.03 4.62
C ASP A 33 -18.77 -21.92 5.50
N PRO A 34 -18.57 -21.94 6.81
CA PRO A 34 -19.09 -20.89 7.69
C PRO A 34 -18.40 -19.55 7.41
N LEU A 35 -19.15 -18.45 7.53
CA LEU A 35 -18.59 -17.10 7.45
C LEU A 35 -17.50 -16.91 8.50
N ARG A 36 -16.40 -16.30 8.09
CA ARG A 36 -15.26 -16.04 8.97
C ARG A 36 -15.30 -14.61 9.48
N PHE A 37 -15.68 -14.44 10.74
CA PHE A 37 -15.70 -13.15 11.43
C PHE A 37 -14.29 -12.79 11.90
N ARG A 38 -13.42 -12.37 10.98
CA ARG A 38 -12.04 -12.00 11.27
C ARG A 38 -11.70 -10.67 10.64
N THR A 39 -10.84 -9.91 11.32
CA THR A 39 -10.25 -8.69 10.75
C THR A 39 -9.16 -9.06 9.74
N ILE A 40 -8.80 -8.11 8.86
CA ILE A 40 -7.68 -8.27 7.92
C ILE A 40 -6.36 -8.60 8.65
N PRO A 41 -5.98 -7.93 9.76
CA PRO A 41 -4.82 -8.33 10.56
C PRO A 41 -4.86 -9.78 11.01
N GLN A 42 -5.98 -10.24 11.58
CA GLN A 42 -6.14 -11.62 12.03
C GLN A 42 -6.01 -12.65 10.89
N LEU A 43 -6.39 -12.29 9.67
CA LEU A 43 -6.18 -13.15 8.51
C LEU A 43 -4.69 -13.24 8.14
N LEU A 44 -3.96 -12.12 8.22
CA LEU A 44 -2.52 -12.10 8.00
C LEU A 44 -1.80 -12.93 9.07
N ASP A 45 -2.15 -12.77 10.36
CA ASP A 45 -1.56 -13.53 11.46
C ASP A 45 -1.75 -15.04 11.27
N ARG A 46 -2.96 -15.45 10.88
CA ARG A 46 -3.23 -16.85 10.57
C ARG A 46 -2.44 -17.37 9.36
N ALA A 47 -2.21 -16.53 8.35
CA ALA A 47 -1.38 -16.92 7.22
C ALA A 47 0.08 -17.11 7.65
N VAL A 48 0.58 -16.25 8.53
CA VAL A 48 1.91 -16.38 9.15
C VAL A 48 2.01 -17.67 9.96
N GLU A 49 1.04 -17.94 10.83
CA GLU A 49 1.01 -19.20 11.64
C GLU A 49 1.08 -20.45 10.77
N LYS A 50 0.38 -20.46 9.63
CA LYS A 50 0.28 -21.64 8.77
C LYS A 50 1.42 -21.77 7.77
N HIS A 51 1.95 -20.65 7.29
CA HIS A 51 2.80 -20.61 6.09
C HIS A 51 4.05 -19.75 6.28
N GLY A 52 4.38 -19.32 7.47
CA GLY A 52 5.36 -18.29 7.83
C GLY A 52 6.58 -18.15 6.92
N SER A 53 7.32 -19.23 6.68
CA SER A 53 8.53 -19.24 5.84
C SER A 53 8.27 -19.36 4.34
N ARG A 54 6.99 -19.60 3.92
CA ARG A 54 6.66 -19.72 2.49
C ARG A 54 6.54 -18.33 1.86
N ASP A 55 6.76 -18.29 0.54
CA ASP A 55 6.60 -17.07 -0.23
C ASP A 55 5.16 -16.57 -0.17
N ALA A 56 5.00 -15.33 0.26
CA ALA A 56 3.74 -14.60 0.30
C ALA A 56 3.63 -13.62 -0.88
N VAL A 57 4.74 -13.02 -1.26
CA VAL A 57 4.81 -12.01 -2.31
C VAL A 57 6.01 -12.30 -3.20
N ILE A 58 5.75 -12.37 -4.50
CA ILE A 58 6.78 -12.42 -5.53
C ILE A 58 6.52 -11.23 -6.45
N PHE A 59 7.40 -10.24 -6.38
CA PHE A 59 7.32 -9.05 -7.21
C PHE A 59 8.44 -9.13 -8.25
N ALA A 60 8.06 -9.39 -9.51
CA ALA A 60 9.02 -9.54 -10.59
C ALA A 60 9.76 -8.23 -10.87
N ALA A 61 11.00 -8.34 -11.29
CA ALA A 61 11.75 -7.19 -11.78
C ALA A 61 11.03 -6.56 -12.98
N SER A 62 10.79 -5.26 -12.92
CA SER A 62 10.05 -4.52 -13.96
C SER A 62 10.96 -3.94 -15.04
N ALA A 63 12.29 -3.95 -14.83
CA ALA A 63 13.27 -3.41 -15.76
C ALA A 63 14.61 -4.16 -15.65
N PRO A 64 15.44 -4.13 -16.70
CA PRO A 64 16.80 -4.66 -16.66
C PRO A 64 17.61 -4.04 -15.50
N GLY A 65 18.31 -4.89 -14.74
CA GLY A 65 19.11 -4.48 -13.58
C GLY A 65 18.32 -4.32 -12.26
N GLN A 66 17.02 -4.51 -12.27
CA GLN A 66 16.24 -4.65 -11.04
C GLN A 66 16.22 -6.11 -10.59
N SER A 67 16.30 -6.33 -9.28
CA SER A 67 16.11 -7.65 -8.69
C SER A 67 14.63 -7.88 -8.39
N ALA A 68 14.17 -9.11 -8.59
CA ALA A 68 12.88 -9.53 -8.06
C ALA A 68 12.87 -9.44 -6.52
N VAL A 69 11.75 -9.07 -5.95
CA VAL A 69 11.56 -9.04 -4.49
C VAL A 69 10.65 -10.19 -4.10
N THR A 70 11.16 -11.08 -3.26
CA THR A 70 10.36 -12.14 -2.65
C THR A 70 10.27 -11.87 -1.16
N LEU A 71 9.05 -11.93 -0.60
CA LEU A 71 8.79 -11.83 0.82
C LEU A 71 8.08 -13.08 1.29
N SER A 72 8.55 -13.66 2.38
CA SER A 72 7.78 -14.67 3.12
C SER A 72 6.58 -14.05 3.83
N TRP A 73 5.66 -14.87 4.34
CA TRP A 73 4.57 -14.39 5.20
C TRP A 73 5.10 -13.71 6.46
N TYR A 74 6.21 -14.18 7.04
CA TYR A 74 6.90 -13.51 8.17
C TYR A 74 7.38 -12.12 7.77
N ASP A 75 8.07 -12.00 6.62
CA ASP A 75 8.62 -10.73 6.17
C ASP A 75 7.51 -9.73 5.87
N LEU A 76 6.44 -10.19 5.19
CA LEU A 76 5.28 -9.35 4.89
C LEU A 76 4.65 -8.79 6.17
N SER A 77 4.40 -9.65 7.16
CA SER A 77 3.81 -9.26 8.43
C SER A 77 4.72 -8.29 9.18
N LYS A 78 6.00 -8.62 9.35
CA LYS A 78 6.98 -7.77 10.02
C LYS A 78 7.08 -6.39 9.39
N ARG A 79 7.22 -6.31 8.07
CA ARG A 79 7.29 -5.03 7.37
C ARG A 79 5.98 -4.25 7.42
N ALA A 80 4.84 -4.93 7.42
CA ALA A 80 3.54 -4.28 7.64
C ALA A 80 3.44 -3.67 9.04
N ASP A 81 3.97 -4.35 10.07
CA ASP A 81 4.03 -3.84 11.43
C ASP A 81 4.97 -2.62 11.55
N GLU A 82 6.09 -2.61 10.83
CA GLU A 82 6.98 -1.45 10.73
C GLU A 82 6.24 -0.22 10.14
N VAL A 83 5.47 -0.42 9.07
CA VAL A 83 4.63 0.65 8.47
C VAL A 83 3.52 1.09 9.44
N ALA A 84 2.89 0.16 10.13
CA ALA A 84 1.86 0.45 11.13
C ALA A 84 2.40 1.32 12.26
N ALA A 85 3.55 0.94 12.82
CA ALA A 85 4.24 1.69 13.87
C ALA A 85 4.65 3.09 13.40
N ALA A 86 5.16 3.22 12.18
CA ALA A 86 5.52 4.51 11.58
C ALA A 86 4.29 5.41 11.37
N LEU A 87 3.16 4.86 10.95
CA LEU A 87 1.89 5.60 10.86
C LEU A 87 1.44 6.10 12.24
N LEU A 88 1.59 5.27 13.29
CA LEU A 88 1.29 5.69 14.66
C LEU A 88 2.21 6.84 15.11
N ALA A 89 3.50 6.80 14.74
CA ALA A 89 4.46 7.88 15.04
C ALA A 89 4.06 9.20 14.39
N LEU A 90 3.51 9.17 13.16
CA LEU A 90 2.93 10.35 12.48
C LEU A 90 1.58 10.81 13.06
N GLY A 91 1.10 10.18 14.13
CA GLY A 91 -0.18 10.54 14.73
C GLY A 91 -1.40 10.01 13.96
N ILE A 92 -1.23 9.08 13.03
CA ILE A 92 -2.35 8.38 12.39
C ILE A 92 -3.01 7.47 13.41
N ARG A 93 -4.34 7.45 13.43
CA ARG A 93 -5.17 6.70 14.39
C ARG A 93 -6.27 5.96 13.66
N ARG A 94 -6.93 5.05 14.38
CA ARG A 94 -8.11 4.34 13.89
C ARG A 94 -9.10 5.30 13.22
N GLY A 95 -9.58 4.92 12.04
CA GLY A 95 -10.52 5.71 11.25
C GLY A 95 -9.89 6.86 10.45
N ASN A 96 -8.59 7.18 10.61
CA ASN A 96 -7.93 8.12 9.72
C ASN A 96 -7.75 7.49 8.33
N ARG A 97 -7.79 8.30 7.29
CA ARG A 97 -7.60 7.86 5.90
C ARG A 97 -6.17 8.12 5.49
N VAL A 98 -5.56 7.06 4.93
CA VAL A 98 -4.22 7.08 4.33
C VAL A 98 -4.38 6.78 2.85
N GLY A 99 -4.06 7.72 1.99
CA GLY A 99 -4.08 7.52 0.54
C GLY A 99 -2.84 6.77 0.07
N ILE A 100 -3.00 5.90 -0.93
CA ILE A 100 -1.88 5.39 -1.69
C ILE A 100 -2.09 5.69 -3.16
N TRP A 101 -1.15 6.41 -3.77
CA TRP A 101 -1.17 6.84 -5.17
C TRP A 101 0.12 6.40 -5.86
N SER A 102 0.08 5.21 -6.39
CA SER A 102 1.26 4.53 -6.93
C SER A 102 0.84 3.44 -7.93
N PRO A 103 1.67 3.09 -8.90
CA PRO A 103 1.54 1.79 -9.58
C PRO A 103 1.77 0.64 -8.59
N ASN A 104 1.54 -0.59 -9.05
CA ASN A 104 1.76 -1.79 -8.22
C ASN A 104 3.21 -1.87 -7.74
N ARG A 105 3.37 -1.99 -6.41
CA ARG A 105 4.66 -2.09 -5.72
C ARG A 105 4.49 -2.89 -4.43
N VAL A 106 5.60 -3.39 -3.90
CA VAL A 106 5.60 -4.10 -2.61
C VAL A 106 5.06 -3.21 -1.49
N GLU A 107 5.44 -1.94 -1.48
CA GLU A 107 5.03 -0.96 -0.48
C GLU A 107 3.50 -0.73 -0.45
N TRP A 108 2.79 -1.02 -1.56
CA TRP A 108 1.33 -1.01 -1.57
C TRP A 108 0.75 -2.04 -0.61
N LEU A 109 1.29 -3.28 -0.66
CA LEU A 109 0.87 -4.35 0.25
C LEU A 109 1.23 -4.02 1.69
N LEU A 110 2.41 -3.44 1.92
CA LEU A 110 2.84 -3.02 3.25
C LEU A 110 1.89 -1.95 3.81
N ALA A 111 1.49 -0.97 2.99
CA ALA A 111 0.52 0.04 3.37
C ALA A 111 -0.88 -0.57 3.64
N GLN A 112 -1.30 -1.54 2.83
CA GLN A 112 -2.58 -2.24 2.98
C GLN A 112 -2.68 -2.92 4.35
N PHE A 113 -1.69 -3.73 4.69
CA PHE A 113 -1.70 -4.45 5.97
C PHE A 113 -1.33 -3.53 7.14
N GLY A 114 -0.39 -2.59 6.96
CA GLY A 114 0.01 -1.65 8.01
C GLY A 114 -1.12 -0.72 8.44
N THR A 115 -1.92 -0.19 7.51
CA THR A 115 -3.11 0.59 7.86
C THR A 115 -4.17 -0.26 8.56
N ALA A 116 -4.37 -1.50 8.11
CA ALA A 116 -5.31 -2.41 8.73
C ALA A 116 -4.93 -2.74 10.18
N ARG A 117 -3.62 -2.91 10.50
CA ARG A 117 -3.12 -3.17 11.86
C ARG A 117 -3.58 -2.13 12.87
N ILE A 118 -3.61 -0.87 12.49
CA ILE A 118 -3.98 0.25 13.38
C ILE A 118 -5.45 0.71 13.19
N GLY A 119 -6.23 -0.01 12.37
CA GLY A 119 -7.61 0.36 12.07
C GLY A 119 -7.75 1.66 11.28
N ALA A 120 -6.71 2.12 10.61
CA ALA A 120 -6.80 3.19 9.62
C ALA A 120 -7.42 2.68 8.32
N VAL A 121 -7.96 3.58 7.52
CA VAL A 121 -8.60 3.26 6.24
C VAL A 121 -7.63 3.54 5.11
N LEU A 122 -7.20 2.52 4.37
CA LEU A 122 -6.45 2.73 3.14
C LEU A 122 -7.38 3.20 2.03
N VAL A 123 -6.98 4.24 1.34
CA VAL A 123 -7.69 4.81 0.17
C VAL A 123 -6.85 4.58 -1.07
N ASN A 124 -7.28 3.67 -1.91
CA ASN A 124 -6.63 3.37 -3.18
C ASN A 124 -6.96 4.46 -4.20
N ILE A 125 -5.97 5.28 -4.54
CA ILE A 125 -6.11 6.36 -5.51
C ILE A 125 -5.68 5.83 -6.88
N ASN A 126 -6.55 6.03 -7.88
CA ASN A 126 -6.27 5.56 -9.23
C ASN A 126 -4.96 6.20 -9.76
N PRO A 127 -3.99 5.39 -10.18
CA PRO A 127 -2.72 5.89 -10.73
C PRO A 127 -2.86 6.80 -11.96
N ALA A 128 -3.99 6.72 -12.68
CA ALA A 128 -4.26 7.57 -13.83
C ALA A 128 -4.79 8.98 -13.49
N TYR A 129 -5.14 9.23 -12.22
CA TYR A 129 -5.69 10.53 -11.81
C TYR A 129 -4.71 11.67 -12.10
N ARG A 130 -5.28 12.79 -12.51
CA ARG A 130 -4.60 14.08 -12.67
C ARG A 130 -4.86 14.94 -11.43
N ALA A 131 -4.33 16.17 -11.45
CA ALA A 131 -4.40 17.07 -10.30
C ALA A 131 -5.83 17.29 -9.77
N THR A 132 -6.80 17.51 -10.66
CA THR A 132 -8.19 17.79 -10.29
C THR A 132 -8.85 16.61 -9.59
N GLU A 133 -8.71 15.40 -10.14
CA GLU A 133 -9.27 14.19 -9.54
C GLU A 133 -8.56 13.85 -8.23
N LEU A 134 -7.23 14.05 -8.17
CA LEU A 134 -6.46 13.86 -6.96
C LEU A 134 -6.93 14.79 -5.83
N GLU A 135 -7.08 16.08 -6.11
CA GLU A 135 -7.59 17.08 -5.16
C GLU A 135 -8.97 16.68 -4.63
N PHE A 136 -9.89 16.34 -5.55
CA PHE A 136 -11.22 15.89 -5.18
C PHE A 136 -11.17 14.65 -4.28
N ALA A 137 -10.42 13.62 -4.67
CA ALA A 137 -10.32 12.37 -3.91
C ALA A 137 -9.78 12.62 -2.51
N LEU A 138 -8.65 13.34 -2.38
CA LEU A 138 -8.01 13.62 -1.09
C LEU A 138 -8.94 14.40 -0.15
N ASN A 139 -9.63 15.40 -0.68
CA ASN A 139 -10.54 16.24 0.11
C ASN A 139 -11.82 15.49 0.47
N LYS A 140 -12.43 14.76 -0.49
CA LYS A 140 -13.66 13.99 -0.26
C LYS A 140 -13.53 13.03 0.91
N VAL A 141 -12.41 12.31 0.98
CA VAL A 141 -12.18 11.35 2.07
C VAL A 141 -11.49 11.98 3.28
N ARG A 142 -11.14 13.26 3.24
CA ARG A 142 -10.34 13.95 4.28
C ARG A 142 -9.06 13.16 4.54
N CYS A 143 -8.29 12.89 3.51
CA CYS A 143 -7.07 12.12 3.58
C CYS A 143 -6.03 12.81 4.49
N ARG A 144 -5.48 12.09 5.46
CA ARG A 144 -4.54 12.65 6.44
C ARG A 144 -3.08 12.42 6.07
N ALA A 145 -2.78 11.29 5.43
CA ALA A 145 -1.45 10.98 4.91
C ALA A 145 -1.58 10.44 3.48
N LEU A 146 -0.61 10.76 2.63
CA LEU A 146 -0.52 10.27 1.26
C LEU A 146 0.82 9.57 1.06
N ILE A 147 0.77 8.28 0.74
CA ILE A 147 1.91 7.51 0.27
C ILE A 147 1.87 7.54 -1.26
N MET A 148 2.94 7.98 -1.91
CA MET A 148 2.90 8.18 -3.35
C MET A 148 4.21 7.81 -4.05
N ALA A 149 4.10 7.32 -5.28
CA ALA A 149 5.24 7.24 -6.20
C ALA A 149 5.62 8.65 -6.69
N ARG A 150 6.80 8.80 -7.27
CA ARG A 150 7.22 10.08 -7.87
C ARG A 150 6.55 10.33 -9.19
N SER A 151 6.39 9.28 -9.98
CA SER A 151 5.88 9.36 -11.34
C SER A 151 5.26 8.03 -11.78
N LEU A 152 4.48 8.08 -12.85
CA LEU A 152 4.03 6.93 -13.63
C LEU A 152 4.04 7.28 -15.11
N LYS A 153 4.84 6.58 -15.93
CA LYS A 153 5.01 6.88 -17.36
C LYS A 153 5.38 8.37 -17.56
N SER A 154 4.57 9.11 -18.30
CA SER A 154 4.73 10.54 -18.53
C SER A 154 4.12 11.43 -17.41
N SER A 155 3.47 10.85 -16.42
CA SER A 155 2.82 11.58 -15.32
C SER A 155 3.81 11.85 -14.20
N ASP A 156 4.19 13.10 -13.99
CA ASP A 156 4.97 13.54 -12.83
C ASP A 156 3.99 13.83 -11.67
N TYR A 157 3.81 12.84 -10.81
CA TYR A 157 2.92 12.94 -9.64
C TYR A 157 3.38 14.02 -8.68
N PHE A 158 4.69 14.18 -8.60
CA PHE A 158 5.28 15.16 -7.72
C PHE A 158 4.96 16.59 -8.15
N ALA A 159 5.11 16.88 -9.45
CA ALA A 159 4.74 18.18 -10.01
C ALA A 159 3.25 18.46 -9.84
N MET A 160 2.40 17.45 -10.04
CA MET A 160 0.96 17.60 -9.83
C MET A 160 0.62 17.93 -8.37
N LEU A 161 1.20 17.21 -7.40
CA LEU A 161 0.95 17.48 -5.99
C LEU A 161 1.49 18.85 -5.55
N LYS A 162 2.67 19.26 -6.05
CA LYS A 162 3.22 20.62 -5.80
C LYS A 162 2.33 21.72 -6.37
N GLY A 163 1.73 21.49 -7.54
CA GLY A 163 0.75 22.42 -8.09
C GLY A 163 -0.52 22.58 -7.24
N LEU A 164 -0.90 21.53 -6.50
CA LEU A 164 -2.01 21.58 -5.53
C LEU A 164 -1.59 22.15 -4.17
N ALA A 165 -0.38 21.86 -3.74
CA ALA A 165 0.15 22.22 -2.43
C ALA A 165 1.59 22.76 -2.53
N PRO A 166 1.77 24.00 -3.02
CA PRO A 166 3.09 24.64 -3.11
C PRO A 166 3.76 24.79 -1.74
N GLU A 167 2.98 24.72 -0.67
CA GLU A 167 3.44 24.72 0.71
C GLU A 167 4.37 23.54 1.04
N LEU A 168 4.40 22.48 0.23
CA LEU A 168 5.32 21.35 0.37
C LEU A 168 6.80 21.77 0.37
N ASP A 169 7.15 22.80 -0.39
CA ASP A 169 8.53 23.31 -0.47
C ASP A 169 8.91 24.27 0.65
N ARG A 170 7.95 24.71 1.46
CA ARG A 170 8.24 25.66 2.54
C ARG A 170 9.05 24.99 3.65
N PRO A 171 10.21 25.54 4.01
CA PRO A 171 10.96 25.04 5.15
C PRO A 171 10.13 25.08 6.45
N GLY A 172 10.35 24.14 7.33
CA GLY A 172 9.68 24.05 8.63
C GLY A 172 10.42 23.07 9.53
N ALA A 173 10.21 23.19 10.82
CA ALA A 173 10.83 22.33 11.83
C ALA A 173 10.37 20.87 11.71
N GLU A 174 9.13 20.66 11.25
CA GLU A 174 8.56 19.33 11.08
C GLU A 174 8.01 19.16 9.66
N PRO A 175 8.02 17.93 9.11
CA PRO A 175 7.49 17.62 7.79
C PRO A 175 5.95 17.53 7.80
N VAL A 176 5.29 18.50 8.42
CA VAL A 176 3.82 18.59 8.45
C VAL A 176 3.33 19.58 7.42
N LEU A 177 2.49 19.13 6.51
CA LEU A 177 1.90 19.96 5.47
C LEU A 177 0.73 20.78 6.03
N GLU A 178 0.73 22.07 5.69
CA GLU A 178 -0.39 22.99 5.93
C GLU A 178 -0.77 23.64 4.58
N SER A 179 -1.68 22.99 3.86
CA SER A 179 -2.11 23.45 2.56
C SER A 179 -3.53 24.00 2.58
N ARG A 180 -3.74 25.10 1.88
CA ARG A 180 -5.08 25.71 1.72
C ARG A 180 -6.00 24.84 0.86
N ARG A 181 -5.46 24.20 -0.20
CA ARG A 181 -6.25 23.35 -1.11
C ARG A 181 -6.44 21.93 -0.56
N LEU A 182 -5.52 21.45 0.26
CA LEU A 182 -5.54 20.12 0.86
C LEU A 182 -5.53 20.20 2.40
N PRO A 183 -6.54 20.81 3.05
CA PRO A 183 -6.49 21.19 4.47
C PRO A 183 -6.38 20.00 5.43
N HIS A 184 -6.79 18.82 4.99
CA HIS A 184 -6.75 17.59 5.78
C HIS A 184 -5.45 16.80 5.63
N LEU A 185 -4.73 17.00 4.52
CA LEU A 185 -3.48 16.30 4.25
C LEU A 185 -2.36 16.88 5.11
N LYS A 186 -1.78 16.06 5.98
CA LYS A 186 -0.72 16.45 6.91
C LYS A 186 0.63 15.84 6.56
N HIS A 187 0.65 14.67 5.98
CA HIS A 187 1.90 13.94 5.71
C HIS A 187 1.93 13.45 4.27
N VAL A 188 3.06 13.68 3.61
CA VAL A 188 3.35 13.17 2.26
C VAL A 188 4.57 12.26 2.38
N ILE A 189 4.38 10.99 2.02
CA ILE A 189 5.42 9.96 2.07
C ILE A 189 5.70 9.53 0.63
N VAL A 190 6.94 9.71 0.20
CA VAL A 190 7.36 9.43 -1.18
C VAL A 190 8.07 8.10 -1.23
N LEU A 191 7.56 7.20 -2.07
CA LEU A 191 8.19 5.92 -2.37
C LEU A 191 9.47 6.16 -3.15
N ASP A 192 10.55 5.52 -2.72
CA ASP A 192 11.82 5.61 -3.41
C ASP A 192 11.74 4.87 -4.75
N ASP A 193 12.22 5.52 -5.81
CA ASP A 193 12.39 4.84 -7.07
C ASP A 193 13.62 3.92 -6.96
N SER A 194 13.47 2.70 -7.43
CA SER A 194 14.55 1.70 -7.50
C SER A 194 15.67 2.06 -8.49
N GLN A 195 15.65 3.25 -9.05
CA GLN A 195 16.68 3.75 -9.95
C GLN A 195 17.76 4.53 -9.16
N PRO A 196 19.06 4.19 -9.36
CA PRO A 196 20.17 4.89 -8.71
C PRO A 196 20.42 6.29 -9.27
N SER A 197 19.61 6.76 -10.22
CA SER A 197 19.76 8.08 -10.84
C SER A 197 19.41 9.21 -9.88
N GLY A 198 20.38 9.54 -9.03
CA GLY A 198 20.43 10.75 -8.25
C GLY A 198 19.35 10.85 -7.16
N LYS A 199 19.79 11.07 -5.93
CA LYS A 199 18.93 11.49 -4.81
C LYS A 199 18.25 12.82 -5.18
N ARG A 200 17.23 12.77 -6.03
CA ARG A 200 16.40 13.96 -6.28
C ARG A 200 15.91 14.46 -4.94
N ALA A 201 16.20 15.71 -4.63
CA ALA A 201 15.77 16.34 -3.40
C ALA A 201 14.26 16.19 -3.24
N LEU A 202 13.83 15.87 -2.03
CA LEU A 202 12.41 15.93 -1.67
C LEU A 202 12.06 17.36 -1.25
N PRO A 203 10.80 17.78 -1.40
CA PRO A 203 10.32 18.97 -0.73
C PRO A 203 10.54 18.89 0.78
N ALA A 204 10.70 20.05 1.40
CA ALA A 204 11.00 20.15 2.81
C ALA A 204 9.98 19.46 3.74
N ARG A 205 8.71 19.36 3.27
CA ARG A 205 7.61 18.75 4.04
C ARG A 205 7.19 17.36 3.54
N ALA A 206 8.07 16.67 2.81
CA ALA A 206 7.86 15.29 2.39
C ALA A 206 8.88 14.35 3.01
N LEU A 207 8.45 13.15 3.34
CA LEU A 207 9.28 12.09 3.92
C LEU A 207 9.61 11.04 2.86
N ARG A 208 10.83 10.52 2.85
CA ARG A 208 11.13 9.28 2.11
C ARG A 208 10.48 8.10 2.83
N PHE A 209 10.02 7.12 2.09
CA PHE A 209 9.40 5.93 2.69
C PHE A 209 10.34 5.21 3.67
N ALA A 210 11.61 5.07 3.31
CA ALA A 210 12.60 4.46 4.20
C ALA A 210 12.83 5.27 5.50
N ASP A 211 12.83 6.61 5.41
CA ASP A 211 12.97 7.47 6.60
C ASP A 211 11.71 7.45 7.46
N PHE A 212 10.54 7.45 6.82
CA PHE A 212 9.25 7.29 7.47
C PHE A 212 9.19 6.01 8.32
N VAL A 213 9.57 4.86 7.75
CA VAL A 213 9.56 3.59 8.48
C VAL A 213 10.51 3.63 9.69
N ARG A 214 11.68 4.28 9.56
CA ARG A 214 12.65 4.41 10.66
C ARG A 214 12.21 5.32 11.81
N GLN A 215 11.19 6.14 11.65
CA GLN A 215 10.70 7.03 12.72
C GLN A 215 9.99 6.30 13.86
N ALA A 216 9.62 5.04 13.64
CA ALA A 216 8.94 4.23 14.64
C ALA A 216 9.92 3.80 15.76
N GLY A 217 9.67 4.26 16.96
CA GLY A 217 10.37 3.79 18.16
C GLY A 217 9.66 2.59 18.82
N PRO A 218 10.29 1.95 19.82
CA PRO A 218 9.73 0.79 20.53
C PRO A 218 8.31 0.99 21.07
N ALA A 219 8.01 2.19 21.58
CA ALA A 219 6.68 2.53 22.10
C ALA A 219 5.57 2.48 21.04
N HIS A 220 5.90 2.68 19.75
CA HIS A 220 4.93 2.57 18.67
C HIS A 220 4.67 1.12 18.29
N HIS A 221 5.71 0.27 18.31
CA HIS A 221 5.58 -1.17 18.10
C HIS A 221 4.80 -1.85 19.22
N ALA A 222 4.98 -1.43 20.47
CA ALA A 222 4.25 -1.97 21.63
C ALA A 222 2.73 -1.69 21.58
N ARG A 223 2.25 -0.88 20.64
CA ARG A 223 0.82 -0.54 20.46
C ARG A 223 0.13 -1.34 19.36
N LEU A 224 0.84 -2.22 18.68
CA LEU A 224 0.31 -3.11 17.64
C LEU A 224 -0.20 -4.42 18.25
#